data_d97c3e3059e59b3eb0fd22838e553e37
#
_entry.id   d97c3e3059e59b3eb0fd22838e553e37
#
_cell.length_a   1.000
_cell.length_b   1.000
_cell.length_c   1.000
_cell.angle_alpha   90.00
_cell.angle_beta   90.00
_cell.angle_gamma   90.00
#
_symmetry.space_group_name_H-M   'P 1'
#
loop_
_entity.id
_entity.type
_entity.pdbx_description
1 polymer ?
#
loop_
_entity_poly.entity_id
_entity_poly.type
_entity_poly.pdbx_seq_one_letter_code
_entity_poly.pdbx_strand_id
1 'polypeptide(L)'
;LNGKDTAVGFNASLLYTALRNGEGKPVANIGLVYRSQATLHLAGALLSNGVKVQDATATLVLPQVMTGAIALWPVRTDTREWKIELDVDYVGWKSVRNLDVHLANGTTIAQPQDWRSTYGVMVGTEYKWLNLESLPGWEVAARGGYTNQQNQMPDLTFNPGIRSADPHIVSTGSGLVCKENGSFFGRTQRAR
;
A
#
# COMPACT_ATOMS: atom_id res chain seq x y z
N LEU A 1 1.20 5.40 27.24
CA LEU A 1 2.05 4.21 27.18
C LEU A 1 3.21 4.47 26.24
N ASN A 2 4.43 4.06 26.60
CA ASN A 2 5.61 4.14 25.73
C ASN A 2 6.33 2.78 25.80
N GLY A 3 6.53 2.13 24.66
CA GLY A 3 7.21 0.84 24.57
C GLY A 3 8.01 0.72 23.28
N LYS A 4 9.05 -0.11 23.29
CA LYS A 4 9.92 -0.39 22.14
C LYS A 4 10.17 -1.87 22.00
N ASP A 5 10.27 -2.34 20.76
CA ASP A 5 10.73 -3.68 20.39
C ASP A 5 11.21 -3.70 18.94
N THR A 6 11.85 -4.79 18.54
CA THR A 6 12.30 -5.04 17.18
C THR A 6 11.88 -6.45 16.76
N ALA A 7 11.17 -6.56 15.66
CA ALA A 7 10.76 -7.85 15.10
C ALA A 7 11.32 -8.03 13.68
N VAL A 8 11.54 -9.28 13.30
CA VAL A 8 12.00 -9.65 11.97
C VAL A 8 10.81 -10.17 11.16
N GLY A 9 10.69 -9.67 9.95
CA GLY A 9 9.77 -10.16 8.94
C GLY A 9 10.47 -10.31 7.60
N PHE A 10 9.83 -10.97 6.65
CA PHE A 10 10.33 -11.08 5.29
C PHE A 10 9.26 -10.70 4.27
N ASN A 11 9.73 -10.28 3.10
CA ASN A 11 8.91 -10.06 1.92
C ASN A 11 9.39 -10.99 0.80
N ALA A 12 8.45 -11.51 0.03
CA ALA A 12 8.71 -12.22 -1.21
C ALA A 12 7.84 -11.62 -2.32
N SER A 13 8.38 -11.49 -3.52
CA SER A 13 7.62 -10.98 -4.66
C SER A 13 7.97 -11.72 -5.94
N LEU A 14 6.99 -11.84 -6.82
CA LEU A 14 7.11 -12.40 -8.15
C LEU A 14 6.46 -11.44 -9.14
N LEU A 15 7.16 -11.13 -10.23
CA LEU A 15 6.60 -10.45 -11.39
C LEU A 15 6.80 -11.34 -12.61
N TYR A 16 5.71 -11.70 -13.28
CA TYR A 16 5.72 -12.54 -14.45
C TYR A 16 5.09 -11.81 -15.64
N THR A 17 5.84 -11.74 -16.74
CA THR A 17 5.32 -11.23 -18.02
C THR A 17 4.62 -12.38 -18.75
N ALA A 18 3.29 -12.37 -18.71
CA ALA A 18 2.47 -13.44 -19.30
C ALA A 18 2.38 -13.32 -20.82
N LEU A 19 2.30 -12.10 -21.36
CA LEU A 19 2.17 -11.88 -22.79
C LEU A 19 3.06 -10.71 -23.26
N ARG A 20 3.58 -10.85 -24.48
CA ARG A 20 4.30 -9.80 -25.23
C ARG A 20 3.66 -9.59 -26.59
N ASN A 21 3.74 -8.37 -27.11
CA ASN A 21 3.32 -8.08 -28.48
C ASN A 21 4.39 -8.52 -29.51
N GLY A 22 4.12 -8.33 -30.81
CA GLY A 22 5.06 -8.66 -31.89
C GLY A 22 6.38 -7.89 -31.86
N GLU A 23 6.46 -6.79 -31.11
CA GLU A 23 7.67 -5.98 -30.88
C GLU A 23 8.42 -6.41 -29.60
N GLY A 24 7.97 -7.48 -28.91
CA GLY A 24 8.57 -7.97 -27.67
C GLY A 24 8.22 -7.16 -26.42
N LYS A 25 7.37 -6.12 -26.53
CA LYS A 25 6.93 -5.31 -25.39
C LYS A 25 5.93 -6.08 -24.53
N PRO A 26 6.05 -6.09 -23.18
CA PRO A 26 5.05 -6.72 -22.31
C PRO A 26 3.67 -6.09 -22.50
N VAL A 27 2.62 -6.91 -22.68
CA VAL A 27 1.23 -6.45 -22.80
C VAL A 27 0.33 -7.05 -21.71
N ALA A 28 0.82 -8.06 -20.98
CA ALA A 28 0.18 -8.58 -19.78
C ALA A 28 1.23 -9.01 -18.76
N ASN A 29 1.11 -8.50 -17.55
CA ASN A 29 1.94 -8.89 -16.41
C ASN A 29 1.07 -9.39 -15.27
N ILE A 30 1.60 -10.34 -14.49
CA ILE A 30 1.02 -10.82 -13.24
C ILE A 30 2.03 -10.56 -12.15
N GLY A 31 1.58 -9.94 -11.05
CA GLY A 31 2.37 -9.66 -9.86
C GLY A 31 1.82 -10.40 -8.65
N LEU A 32 2.71 -10.89 -7.79
CA LEU A 32 2.37 -11.44 -6.47
C LEU A 32 3.35 -10.86 -5.47
N VAL A 33 2.83 -10.42 -4.32
CA VAL A 33 3.64 -9.96 -3.19
C VAL A 33 3.13 -10.63 -1.93
N TYR A 34 4.04 -11.14 -1.12
CA TYR A 34 3.75 -11.65 0.21
C TYR A 34 4.63 -10.94 1.21
N ARG A 35 4.02 -10.44 2.27
CA ARG A 35 4.70 -9.92 3.47
C ARG A 35 4.32 -10.77 4.65
N SER A 36 5.32 -11.29 5.36
CA SER A 36 5.11 -12.12 6.54
C SER A 36 4.50 -11.32 7.70
N GLN A 37 3.80 -12.03 8.57
CA GLN A 37 3.45 -11.54 9.89
C GLN A 37 4.72 -11.25 10.69
N ALA A 38 4.68 -10.25 11.58
CA ALA A 38 5.71 -9.98 12.57
C ALA A 38 5.06 -9.71 13.93
N THR A 39 5.65 -10.24 15.00
CA THR A 39 5.15 -10.06 16.37
C THR A 39 6.14 -9.21 17.14
N LEU A 40 5.65 -8.13 17.73
CA LEU A 40 6.39 -7.20 18.59
C LEU A 40 5.98 -7.44 20.04
N HIS A 41 6.95 -7.68 20.91
CA HIS A 41 6.78 -7.78 22.37
C HIS A 41 7.25 -6.47 23.00
N LEU A 42 6.38 -5.47 22.97
CA LEU A 42 6.67 -4.12 23.44
C LEU A 42 6.96 -4.13 24.94
N ALA A 43 8.13 -3.68 25.33
CA ALA A 43 8.48 -3.41 26.72
C ALA A 43 8.64 -1.90 26.93
N GLY A 44 8.05 -1.38 27.99
CA GLY A 44 8.05 0.05 28.23
C GLY A 44 7.43 0.45 29.57
N ALA A 45 6.78 1.60 29.61
CA ALA A 45 6.22 2.16 30.83
C ALA A 45 4.82 2.75 30.63
N LEU A 46 4.00 2.59 31.64
CA LEU A 46 2.78 3.36 31.82
C LEU A 46 3.17 4.73 32.41
N LEU A 47 2.74 5.80 31.72
CA LEU A 47 3.00 7.17 32.14
C LEU A 47 1.68 7.82 32.59
N SER A 48 1.74 8.64 33.66
CA SER A 48 0.66 9.55 34.05
C SER A 48 1.27 10.96 34.13
N ASN A 49 0.69 11.91 33.39
CA ASN A 49 1.20 13.28 33.28
C ASN A 49 2.72 13.38 32.95
N GLY A 50 3.21 12.45 32.09
CA GLY A 50 4.62 12.40 31.71
C GLY A 50 5.55 11.70 32.70
N VAL A 51 5.05 11.29 33.87
CA VAL A 51 5.83 10.59 34.90
C VAL A 51 5.58 9.09 34.80
N LYS A 52 6.66 8.31 34.89
CA LYS A 52 6.58 6.83 34.90
C LYS A 52 5.88 6.37 36.18
N VAL A 53 4.78 5.63 36.02
CA VAL A 53 4.03 5.01 37.11
C VAL A 53 4.56 3.61 37.38
N GLN A 54 4.68 2.79 36.32
CA GLN A 54 5.19 1.41 36.42
C GLN A 54 5.60 0.87 35.05
N ASP A 55 6.31 -0.27 35.06
CA ASP A 55 6.64 -0.98 33.85
C ASP A 55 5.42 -1.66 33.26
N ALA A 56 5.37 -1.74 31.93
CA ALA A 56 4.26 -2.32 31.18
C ALA A 56 4.80 -3.05 29.93
N THR A 57 4.13 -4.13 29.60
CA THR A 57 4.39 -4.89 28.36
C THR A 57 3.12 -5.07 27.56
N ALA A 58 3.24 -5.14 26.24
CA ALA A 58 2.14 -5.44 25.33
C ALA A 58 2.65 -6.22 24.12
N THR A 59 1.80 -7.05 23.54
CA THR A 59 2.12 -7.76 22.30
C THR A 59 1.35 -7.15 21.15
N LEU A 60 2.07 -6.70 20.10
CA LEU A 60 1.48 -6.19 18.87
C LEU A 60 1.80 -7.13 17.72
N VAL A 61 0.79 -7.68 17.08
CA VAL A 61 0.94 -8.53 15.90
C VAL A 61 0.69 -7.70 14.64
N LEU A 62 1.72 -7.51 13.83
CA LEU A 62 1.58 -6.96 12.49
C LEU A 62 1.11 -8.07 11.56
N PRO A 63 -0.04 -7.94 10.87
CA PRO A 63 -0.61 -9.00 10.07
C PRO A 63 0.23 -9.31 8.83
N GLN A 64 0.10 -10.52 8.33
CA GLN A 64 0.57 -10.85 6.99
C GLN A 64 -0.27 -10.11 5.94
N VAL A 65 0.38 -9.78 4.81
CA VAL A 65 -0.28 -9.18 3.65
C VAL A 65 0.06 -9.98 2.39
N MET A 66 -0.95 -10.25 1.58
CA MET A 66 -0.80 -10.86 0.26
C MET A 66 -1.44 -9.93 -0.76
N THR A 67 -0.70 -9.57 -1.81
CA THR A 67 -1.20 -8.78 -2.94
C THR A 67 -1.07 -9.60 -4.22
N GLY A 68 -2.15 -9.73 -4.97
CA GLY A 68 -2.16 -10.23 -6.34
C GLY A 68 -2.50 -9.10 -7.30
N ALA A 69 -1.77 -8.98 -8.41
CA ALA A 69 -1.93 -7.92 -9.39
C ALA A 69 -1.94 -8.46 -10.83
N ILE A 70 -2.76 -7.86 -11.67
CA ILE A 70 -2.75 -8.08 -13.12
C ILE A 70 -2.70 -6.71 -13.79
N ALA A 71 -1.68 -6.49 -14.64
CA ALA A 71 -1.56 -5.30 -15.46
C ALA A 71 -1.66 -5.68 -16.94
N LEU A 72 -2.53 -4.97 -17.67
CA LEU A 72 -2.78 -5.17 -19.10
C LEU A 72 -2.48 -3.87 -19.86
N TRP A 73 -1.93 -4.00 -21.06
CA TRP A 73 -1.73 -2.88 -21.99
C TRP A 73 -2.56 -3.10 -23.24
N PRO A 74 -3.85 -2.69 -23.28
CA PRO A 74 -4.70 -2.77 -24.47
C PRO A 74 -4.11 -1.98 -25.67
N VAL A 75 -3.39 -0.90 -25.38
CA VAL A 75 -2.66 -0.12 -26.38
C VAL A 75 -1.21 0.03 -25.91
N ARG A 76 -0.26 -0.39 -26.74
CA ARG A 76 1.17 -0.23 -26.48
C ARG A 76 1.92 -0.05 -27.79
N THR A 77 2.04 1.21 -28.21
CA THR A 77 2.74 1.64 -29.43
C THR A 77 3.88 2.59 -29.07
N ASP A 78 4.63 3.04 -30.06
CA ASP A 78 5.70 4.02 -29.84
C ASP A 78 5.17 5.43 -29.52
N THR A 79 3.90 5.70 -29.78
CA THR A 79 3.28 7.02 -29.55
C THR A 79 2.31 7.05 -28.40
N ARG A 80 1.75 5.90 -27.99
CA ARG A 80 0.70 5.81 -26.98
C ARG A 80 0.81 4.53 -26.18
N GLU A 81 0.55 4.63 -24.88
CA GLU A 81 0.35 3.47 -24.01
C GLU A 81 -0.93 3.66 -23.20
N TRP A 82 -1.73 2.61 -23.13
CA TRP A 82 -2.85 2.51 -22.20
C TRP A 82 -2.66 1.30 -21.32
N LYS A 83 -2.53 1.52 -20.00
CA LYS A 83 -2.41 0.48 -19.00
C LYS A 83 -3.69 0.44 -18.16
N ILE A 84 -4.16 -0.76 -17.87
CA ILE A 84 -5.20 -1.04 -16.86
C ILE A 84 -4.58 -2.01 -15.87
N GLU A 85 -4.81 -1.79 -14.58
CA GLU A 85 -4.29 -2.62 -13.50
C GLU A 85 -5.41 -2.95 -12.52
N LEU A 86 -5.46 -4.21 -12.09
CA LEU A 86 -6.33 -4.71 -11.04
C LEU A 86 -5.45 -5.33 -9.98
N ASP A 87 -5.61 -4.85 -8.74
CA ASP A 87 -4.93 -5.40 -7.57
C ASP A 87 -5.95 -5.91 -6.57
N VAL A 88 -5.63 -7.01 -5.91
CA VAL A 88 -6.39 -7.58 -4.82
C VAL A 88 -5.46 -7.80 -3.65
N ASP A 89 -5.77 -7.17 -2.53
CA ASP A 89 -5.07 -7.32 -1.26
C ASP A 89 -5.85 -8.24 -0.32
N TYR A 90 -5.12 -9.08 0.38
CA TYR A 90 -5.58 -9.77 1.58
C TYR A 90 -4.72 -9.37 2.75
N VAL A 91 -5.34 -8.90 3.84
CA VAL A 91 -4.66 -8.56 5.09
C VAL A 91 -5.17 -9.42 6.23
N GLY A 92 -4.26 -10.17 6.84
CA GLY A 92 -4.56 -11.19 7.86
C GLY A 92 -4.83 -10.60 9.25
N TRP A 93 -5.70 -9.60 9.39
CA TRP A 93 -6.02 -8.90 10.64
C TRP A 93 -6.56 -9.81 11.75
N LYS A 94 -7.10 -11.00 11.41
CA LYS A 94 -7.55 -11.99 12.40
C LYS A 94 -6.45 -12.42 13.38
N SER A 95 -5.18 -12.15 13.07
CA SER A 95 -4.05 -12.36 13.99
C SER A 95 -4.05 -11.37 15.16
N VAL A 96 -4.72 -10.21 15.04
CA VAL A 96 -4.84 -9.18 16.08
C VAL A 96 -6.11 -9.44 16.88
N ARG A 97 -6.00 -10.27 17.91
CA ARG A 97 -7.13 -10.61 18.79
C ARG A 97 -7.31 -9.64 19.94
N ASN A 98 -6.19 -9.20 20.51
CA ASN A 98 -6.16 -8.27 21.63
C ASN A 98 -4.89 -7.40 21.55
N LEU A 99 -4.94 -6.28 22.24
CA LEU A 99 -3.81 -5.39 22.50
C LEU A 99 -3.67 -5.18 24.00
N ASP A 100 -3.73 -6.27 24.75
CA ASP A 100 -3.69 -6.25 26.21
C ASP A 100 -2.37 -5.66 26.71
N VAL A 101 -2.48 -4.83 27.77
CA VAL A 101 -1.33 -4.24 28.45
C VAL A 101 -1.16 -4.92 29.79
N HIS A 102 -0.04 -5.59 29.98
CA HIS A 102 0.34 -6.23 31.22
C HIS A 102 1.22 -5.30 32.04
N LEU A 103 0.82 -5.01 33.27
CA LEU A 103 1.51 -4.12 34.19
C LEU A 103 2.38 -4.91 35.16
N ALA A 104 3.47 -4.31 35.66
CA ALA A 104 4.42 -4.97 36.55
C ALA A 104 3.80 -5.48 37.88
N ASN A 105 2.67 -4.89 38.29
CA ASN A 105 1.94 -5.32 39.49
C ASN A 105 1.03 -6.56 39.25
N GLY A 106 1.08 -7.18 38.07
CA GLY A 106 0.25 -8.31 37.70
C GLY A 106 -1.13 -7.94 37.13
N THR A 107 -1.48 -6.66 37.07
CA THR A 107 -2.76 -6.21 36.49
C THR A 107 -2.67 -6.26 34.96
N THR A 108 -3.72 -6.75 34.31
CA THR A 108 -3.87 -6.68 32.84
C THR A 108 -4.98 -5.69 32.50
N ILE A 109 -4.66 -4.73 31.66
CA ILE A 109 -5.62 -3.84 31.03
C ILE A 109 -6.05 -4.52 29.73
N ALA A 110 -7.20 -5.18 29.74
CA ALA A 110 -7.72 -5.91 28.61
C ALA A 110 -8.18 -4.94 27.51
N GLN A 111 -7.73 -5.19 26.28
CA GLN A 111 -8.14 -4.45 25.08
C GLN A 111 -8.48 -5.45 23.94
N PRO A 112 -9.63 -6.14 24.02
CA PRO A 112 -10.05 -7.06 22.98
C PRO A 112 -10.27 -6.30 21.67
N GLN A 113 -9.76 -6.81 20.58
CA GLN A 113 -9.88 -6.23 19.24
C GLN A 113 -10.76 -7.09 18.35
N ASP A 114 -10.56 -8.40 18.36
CA ASP A 114 -11.28 -9.41 17.57
C ASP A 114 -11.39 -9.03 16.07
N TRP A 115 -10.31 -8.47 15.53
CA TRP A 115 -10.30 -8.01 14.16
C TRP A 115 -10.46 -9.16 13.16
N ARG A 116 -11.10 -8.87 12.03
CA ARG A 116 -11.32 -9.80 10.93
C ARG A 116 -10.37 -9.50 9.78
N SER A 117 -9.92 -10.57 9.13
CA SER A 117 -9.13 -10.42 7.90
C SER A 117 -9.96 -9.73 6.82
N THR A 118 -9.30 -8.91 6.02
CA THR A 118 -9.96 -8.03 5.04
C THR A 118 -9.41 -8.24 3.66
N TYR A 119 -10.23 -7.89 2.69
CA TYR A 119 -9.84 -7.78 1.29
C TYR A 119 -9.92 -6.33 0.85
N GLY A 120 -8.99 -5.94 0.00
CA GLY A 120 -9.00 -4.69 -0.75
C GLY A 120 -9.02 -4.98 -2.24
N VAL A 121 -9.75 -4.19 -3.00
CA VAL A 121 -9.74 -4.25 -4.48
C VAL A 121 -9.41 -2.86 -4.99
N MET A 122 -8.42 -2.80 -5.88
CA MET A 122 -7.96 -1.56 -6.51
C MET A 122 -7.96 -1.72 -8.01
N VAL A 123 -8.51 -0.74 -8.71
CA VAL A 123 -8.47 -0.66 -10.17
C VAL A 123 -7.83 0.65 -10.55
N GLY A 124 -6.81 0.57 -11.40
CA GLY A 124 -6.09 1.74 -11.91
C GLY A 124 -6.04 1.75 -13.42
N THR A 125 -6.01 2.93 -14.01
CA THR A 125 -5.75 3.12 -15.44
C THR A 125 -4.79 4.28 -15.65
N GLU A 126 -3.90 4.11 -16.61
CA GLU A 126 -2.97 5.15 -17.05
C GLU A 126 -2.96 5.19 -18.56
N TYR A 127 -3.19 6.36 -19.12
CA TYR A 127 -3.02 6.63 -20.54
C TYR A 127 -1.86 7.60 -20.74
N LYS A 128 -0.88 7.21 -21.57
CA LYS A 128 0.29 8.01 -21.90
C LYS A 128 0.31 8.39 -23.37
N TRP A 129 0.59 9.63 -23.62
CA TRP A 129 1.00 10.17 -24.93
C TRP A 129 2.52 10.32 -24.90
N LEU A 130 3.23 9.45 -25.64
CA LEU A 130 4.68 9.35 -25.62
C LEU A 130 5.36 10.31 -26.61
N ASN A 131 4.59 10.83 -27.55
CA ASN A 131 5.06 11.79 -28.54
C ASN A 131 3.88 12.66 -28.98
N LEU A 132 3.83 13.89 -28.48
CA LEU A 132 2.82 14.88 -28.84
C LEU A 132 3.41 15.88 -29.82
N GLU A 133 2.79 16.04 -30.97
CA GLU A 133 3.23 17.04 -31.97
C GLU A 133 3.22 18.47 -31.39
N SER A 134 2.28 18.77 -30.50
CA SER A 134 2.16 20.07 -29.81
C SER A 134 3.20 20.29 -28.70
N LEU A 135 3.86 19.22 -28.21
CA LEU A 135 4.86 19.25 -27.14
C LEU A 135 6.01 18.30 -27.47
N PRO A 136 6.85 18.61 -28.45
CA PRO A 136 7.98 17.76 -28.85
C PRO A 136 8.93 17.50 -27.67
N GLY A 137 9.33 16.24 -27.47
CA GLY A 137 10.21 15.84 -26.36
C GLY A 137 9.53 15.71 -25.00
N TRP A 138 8.20 15.80 -24.93
CA TRP A 138 7.44 15.59 -23.72
C TRP A 138 6.55 14.34 -23.80
N GLU A 139 6.42 13.69 -22.66
CA GLU A 139 5.39 12.67 -22.44
C GLU A 139 4.34 13.24 -21.49
N VAL A 140 3.07 12.99 -21.80
CA VAL A 140 1.94 13.36 -20.96
C VAL A 140 1.25 12.10 -20.50
N ALA A 141 0.86 12.05 -19.23
CA ALA A 141 0.09 10.94 -18.68
C ALA A 141 -1.18 11.46 -17.99
N ALA A 142 -2.29 10.76 -18.22
CA ALA A 142 -3.52 10.89 -17.44
C ALA A 142 -3.76 9.59 -16.69
N ARG A 143 -4.17 9.69 -15.41
CA ARG A 143 -4.38 8.54 -14.52
C ARG A 143 -5.72 8.65 -13.83
N GLY A 144 -6.35 7.50 -13.60
CA GLY A 144 -7.53 7.37 -12.78
C GLY A 144 -7.48 6.07 -11.98
N GLY A 145 -8.07 6.06 -10.80
CA GLY A 145 -8.11 4.87 -9.98
C GLY A 145 -9.28 4.85 -9.02
N TYR A 146 -9.62 3.65 -8.61
CA TYR A 146 -10.62 3.39 -7.59
C TYR A 146 -10.11 2.32 -6.65
N THR A 147 -10.32 2.54 -5.35
CA THR A 147 -9.98 1.59 -4.29
C THR A 147 -11.19 1.37 -3.40
N ASN A 148 -11.48 0.11 -3.13
CA ASN A 148 -12.39 -0.31 -2.07
C ASN A 148 -11.63 -1.23 -1.12
N GLN A 149 -11.73 -0.99 0.17
CA GLN A 149 -11.10 -1.81 1.20
C GLN A 149 -12.10 -2.12 2.30
N GLN A 150 -12.15 -3.37 2.74
CA GLN A 150 -13.01 -3.77 3.84
C GLN A 150 -12.47 -3.27 5.17
N ASN A 151 -13.39 -2.97 6.09
CA ASN A 151 -13.07 -2.65 7.48
C ASN A 151 -12.69 -3.92 8.26
N GLN A 152 -11.58 -3.85 9.00
CA GLN A 152 -11.12 -4.94 9.86
C GLN A 152 -11.80 -4.98 11.23
N MET A 153 -12.37 -3.87 11.70
CA MET A 153 -12.83 -3.69 13.05
C MET A 153 -14.32 -4.06 13.19
N PRO A 154 -14.68 -4.99 14.09
CA PRO A 154 -16.07 -5.23 14.45
C PRO A 154 -16.69 -4.02 15.17
N ASP A 155 -17.98 -3.81 15.00
CA ASP A 155 -18.70 -2.70 15.64
C ASP A 155 -18.62 -2.72 17.18
N LEU A 156 -18.52 -3.93 17.76
CA LEU A 156 -18.40 -4.14 19.22
C LEU A 156 -17.06 -3.65 19.81
N THR A 157 -16.01 -3.59 19.00
CA THR A 157 -14.67 -3.15 19.42
C THR A 157 -14.27 -1.83 18.76
N PHE A 158 -15.27 -1.06 18.32
CA PHE A 158 -15.05 0.23 17.67
C PHE A 158 -14.20 1.17 18.53
N ASN A 159 -13.12 1.67 17.96
CA ASN A 159 -12.25 2.67 18.57
C ASN A 159 -12.14 3.89 17.63
N PRO A 160 -12.65 5.07 18.01
CA PRO A 160 -12.63 6.27 17.19
C PRO A 160 -11.21 6.77 16.86
N GLY A 161 -10.19 6.33 17.60
CA GLY A 161 -8.78 6.65 17.32
C GLY A 161 -8.17 5.79 16.20
N ILE A 162 -8.85 4.75 15.76
CA ILE A 162 -8.40 3.87 14.67
C ILE A 162 -9.43 3.97 13.54
N ARG A 163 -8.96 4.27 12.33
CA ARG A 163 -9.85 4.37 11.17
C ARG A 163 -10.56 3.04 10.91
N SER A 164 -11.87 3.05 11.00
CA SER A 164 -12.73 1.90 10.76
C SER A 164 -13.89 2.31 9.85
N ALA A 165 -13.71 2.16 8.55
CA ALA A 165 -14.75 2.35 7.55
C ALA A 165 -14.40 1.48 6.34
N ASP A 166 -15.39 1.13 5.54
CA ASP A 166 -15.18 0.58 4.19
C ASP A 166 -14.93 1.75 3.21
N PRO A 167 -13.69 2.21 3.04
CA PRO A 167 -13.44 3.38 2.21
C PRO A 167 -13.63 3.06 0.74
N HIS A 168 -14.32 3.96 0.06
CA HIS A 168 -14.37 4.06 -1.38
C HIS A 168 -13.55 5.27 -1.80
N ILE A 169 -12.42 5.06 -2.44
CA ILE A 169 -11.49 6.13 -2.81
C ILE A 169 -11.42 6.22 -4.32
N VAL A 170 -11.76 7.38 -4.87
CA VAL A 170 -11.52 7.72 -6.27
C VAL A 170 -10.31 8.62 -6.34
N SER A 171 -9.39 8.32 -7.24
CA SER A 171 -8.17 9.11 -7.46
C SER A 171 -8.02 9.47 -8.92
N THR A 172 -7.49 10.67 -9.18
CA THR A 172 -7.11 11.13 -10.51
C THR A 172 -5.73 11.77 -10.45
N GLY A 173 -5.02 11.74 -11.54
CA GLY A 173 -3.69 12.33 -11.61
C GLY A 173 -3.24 12.61 -13.04
N SER A 174 -2.29 13.51 -13.17
CA SER A 174 -1.58 13.78 -14.41
C SER A 174 -0.09 13.71 -14.20
N GLY A 175 0.66 13.51 -15.28
CA GLY A 175 2.12 13.49 -15.23
C GLY A 175 2.69 14.08 -16.51
N LEU A 176 3.81 14.78 -16.37
CA LEU A 176 4.60 15.32 -17.45
C LEU A 176 6.04 14.84 -17.28
N VAL A 177 6.62 14.27 -18.33
CA VAL A 177 8.01 13.83 -18.36
C VAL A 177 8.71 14.52 -19.53
N CYS A 178 9.77 15.26 -19.23
CA CYS A 178 10.64 15.86 -20.27
C CYS A 178 11.72 14.85 -20.64
N LYS A 179 11.79 14.47 -21.91
CA LYS A 179 12.88 13.66 -22.47
C LYS A 179 14.12 14.54 -22.73
N GLU A 180 15.28 13.90 -22.96
CA GLU A 180 16.58 14.59 -23.09
C GLU A 180 16.62 15.78 -24.07
N ASN A 181 15.67 15.86 -25.02
CA ASN A 181 15.55 16.95 -26.00
C ASN A 181 14.32 17.83 -25.79
N GLY A 182 13.61 17.68 -24.65
CA GLY A 182 12.44 18.51 -24.34
C GLY A 182 12.84 19.93 -23.97
N SER A 183 12.12 20.93 -24.46
CA SER A 183 12.27 22.31 -24.05
C SER A 183 11.12 22.74 -23.16
N PHE A 184 11.43 23.45 -22.07
CA PHE A 184 10.46 24.10 -21.20
C PHE A 184 10.81 25.60 -21.16
N PHE A 185 9.89 26.45 -21.54
CA PHE A 185 10.11 27.90 -21.66
C PHE A 185 11.34 28.29 -22.51
N GLY A 186 11.54 27.61 -23.62
CA GLY A 186 12.64 27.95 -24.57
C GLY A 186 14.05 27.58 -24.06
N ARG A 187 14.20 26.88 -22.95
CA ARG A 187 15.49 26.34 -22.47
C ARG A 187 15.55 24.84 -22.73
N THR A 188 16.54 24.41 -23.51
CA THR A 188 16.87 22.99 -23.68
C THR A 188 17.57 22.50 -22.39
N GLN A 189 16.98 21.58 -21.65
CA GLN A 189 17.69 20.88 -20.57
C GLN A 189 18.29 19.59 -21.14
N ARG A 190 19.61 19.50 -21.16
CA ARG A 190 20.29 18.21 -21.33
C ARG A 190 20.41 17.53 -20.00
N ALA A 191 19.80 16.35 -19.85
CA ALA A 191 20.12 15.47 -18.73
C ALA A 191 21.56 14.99 -18.87
N ARG A 192 22.32 15.04 -17.77
CA ARG A 192 23.66 14.46 -17.65
C ARG A 192 23.57 13.05 -17.10
#